data_be2d8cae2747182452ef134923a5672c
#
_entry.id   be2d8cae2747182452ef134923a5672c
#
_cell.length_a   1.000
_cell.length_b   1.000
_cell.length_c   1.000
_cell.angle_alpha   90.00
_cell.angle_beta   90.00
_cell.angle_gamma   90.00
#
_symmetry.space_group_name_H-M   'P 1'
#
loop_
_entity.id
_entity.type
_entity.pdbx_description
1 polymer ?
#
loop_
_entity_poly.entity_id
_entity_poly.type
_entity_poly.pdbx_seq_one_letter_code
_entity_poly.pdbx_strand_id
1 'polypeptide(L)'
;MKRSQNTRTATIRLTRGSIIAALYVALTFCAAIFGLSSGVIQFRLSEMLCILPLFLPEAIPGLFVGCILSNLLTGAAFWDVIFGSVATLIGAVGARLLRNLPEKLIWLSTVPTLLANALIVPGVLILAYGVPDSYIFLVLTVGLGELVCACFGGYVLYRFVKPHKDALFFD
;
A
#
# COMPACT_ATOMS: atom_id res chain seq x y z
N MET A 1 -35.92 10.83 -1.14
CA MET A 1 -35.27 9.50 -1.22
C MET A 1 -33.85 9.54 -1.81
N LYS A 2 -33.56 10.08 -3.00
CA LYS A 2 -32.18 10.14 -3.59
C LYS A 2 -31.09 10.74 -2.68
N ARG A 3 -31.39 11.79 -1.91
CA ARG A 3 -30.41 12.47 -1.03
C ARG A 3 -29.97 11.57 0.14
N SER A 4 -30.87 10.81 0.72
CA SER A 4 -30.60 9.88 1.83
C SER A 4 -29.73 8.68 1.36
N GLN A 5 -30.01 8.15 0.16
CA GLN A 5 -29.20 7.06 -0.40
C GLN A 5 -27.76 7.52 -0.72
N ASN A 6 -27.58 8.73 -1.28
CA ASN A 6 -26.25 9.29 -1.54
C ASN A 6 -25.43 9.46 -0.24
N THR A 7 -26.05 9.93 0.84
CA THR A 7 -25.38 10.11 2.13
C THR A 7 -24.95 8.75 2.70
N ARG A 8 -25.81 7.74 2.66
CA ARG A 8 -25.50 6.39 3.14
C ARG A 8 -24.31 5.78 2.39
N THR A 9 -24.31 5.87 1.06
CA THR A 9 -23.21 5.34 0.24
C THR A 9 -21.89 6.06 0.53
N ALA A 10 -21.91 7.39 0.68
CA ALA A 10 -20.74 8.17 1.04
C ALA A 10 -20.17 7.78 2.41
N THR A 11 -21.04 7.59 3.41
CA THR A 11 -20.65 7.14 4.76
C THR A 11 -19.98 5.77 4.70
N ILE A 12 -20.57 4.80 4.00
CA ILE A 12 -20.00 3.45 3.85
C ILE A 12 -18.61 3.50 3.23
N ARG A 13 -18.44 4.26 2.15
CA ARG A 13 -17.13 4.41 1.49
C ARG A 13 -16.10 5.04 2.43
N LEU A 14 -16.48 6.09 3.15
CA LEU A 14 -15.61 6.73 4.13
C LEU A 14 -15.19 5.76 5.23
N THR A 15 -16.13 5.00 5.79
CA THR A 15 -15.85 3.99 6.82
C THR A 15 -14.89 2.93 6.31
N ARG A 16 -15.11 2.38 5.11
CA ARG A 16 -14.21 1.38 4.49
C ARG A 16 -12.80 1.95 4.29
N GLY A 17 -12.69 3.17 3.74
CA GLY A 17 -11.41 3.85 3.57
C GLY A 17 -10.67 4.07 4.90
N SER A 18 -11.39 4.47 5.94
CA SER A 18 -10.82 4.66 7.29
C SER A 18 -10.35 3.35 7.92
N ILE A 19 -11.08 2.25 7.74
CA ILE A 19 -10.66 0.92 8.22
C ILE A 19 -9.38 0.49 7.49
N ILE A 20 -9.30 0.69 6.17
CA ILE A 20 -8.09 0.36 5.39
C ILE A 20 -6.91 1.21 5.85
N ALA A 21 -7.10 2.50 6.11
CA ALA A 21 -6.05 3.36 6.66
C ALA A 21 -5.58 2.87 8.04
N ALA A 22 -6.49 2.50 8.92
CA ALA A 22 -6.15 1.96 10.24
C ALA A 22 -5.39 0.63 10.14
N LEU A 23 -5.79 -0.28 9.25
CA LEU A 23 -5.07 -1.53 8.98
C LEU A 23 -3.66 -1.27 8.44
N TYR A 24 -3.51 -0.30 7.54
CA TYR A 24 -2.19 0.09 7.02
C TYR A 24 -1.27 0.54 8.15
N VAL A 25 -1.76 1.45 9.01
CA VAL A 25 -1.02 1.91 10.19
C VAL A 25 -0.65 0.74 11.09
N ALA A 26 -1.60 -0.13 11.43
CA ALA A 26 -1.36 -1.27 12.31
C ALA A 26 -0.30 -2.23 11.76
N LEU A 27 -0.35 -2.57 10.46
CA LEU A 27 0.65 -3.44 9.82
C LEU A 27 2.03 -2.78 9.75
N THR A 28 2.09 -1.46 9.53
CA THR A 28 3.36 -0.73 9.57
C THR A 28 3.98 -0.76 10.96
N PHE A 29 3.19 -0.55 12.01
CA PHE A 29 3.67 -0.66 13.39
C PHE A 29 4.11 -2.08 13.75
N CYS A 30 3.37 -3.11 13.33
CA CYS A 30 3.79 -4.49 13.50
C CYS A 30 5.16 -4.73 12.86
N ALA A 31 5.38 -4.31 11.61
CA ALA A 31 6.66 -4.44 10.94
C ALA A 31 7.78 -3.68 11.69
N ALA A 32 7.48 -2.47 12.21
CA ALA A 32 8.44 -1.65 12.95
C ALA A 32 8.86 -2.31 14.28
N ILE A 33 7.92 -2.87 15.05
CA ILE A 33 8.19 -3.57 16.33
C ILE A 33 9.14 -4.76 16.12
N PHE A 34 8.99 -5.49 15.00
CA PHE A 34 9.87 -6.61 14.67
C PHE A 34 11.17 -6.18 13.97
N GLY A 35 11.43 -4.87 13.83
CA GLY A 35 12.62 -4.35 13.16
C GLY A 35 12.65 -4.59 11.65
N LEU A 36 11.53 -5.01 11.04
CA LEU A 36 11.44 -5.37 9.63
C LEU A 36 11.42 -4.15 8.70
N SER A 37 11.04 -2.99 9.23
CA SER A 37 10.95 -1.72 8.49
C SER A 37 12.23 -0.90 8.52
N SER A 38 13.26 -1.35 9.25
CA SER A 38 14.56 -0.69 9.39
C SER A 38 15.68 -1.56 8.83
N GLY A 39 16.62 -0.96 8.11
CA GLY A 39 17.77 -1.64 7.54
C GLY A 39 17.80 -1.58 6.01
N VAL A 40 18.74 -2.33 5.43
CA VAL A 40 19.01 -2.34 3.97
C VAL A 40 17.87 -3.02 3.19
N ILE A 41 17.25 -4.04 3.78
CA ILE A 41 16.05 -4.69 3.21
C ILE A 41 14.87 -4.31 4.11
N GLN A 42 13.93 -3.55 3.55
CA GLN A 42 12.74 -3.08 4.27
C GLN A 42 11.53 -3.93 3.87
N PHE A 43 10.87 -4.53 4.85
CA PHE A 43 9.62 -5.24 4.65
C PHE A 43 8.45 -4.37 5.10
N ARG A 44 7.78 -3.74 4.15
CA ARG A 44 6.58 -2.93 4.41
C ARG A 44 5.33 -3.80 4.30
N LEU A 45 4.97 -4.52 5.38
CA LEU A 45 3.81 -5.43 5.39
C LEU A 45 2.51 -4.74 4.97
N SER A 46 2.37 -3.45 5.25
CA SER A 46 1.21 -2.65 4.85
C SER A 46 1.02 -2.54 3.34
N GLU A 47 2.08 -2.67 2.53
CA GLU A 47 1.99 -2.59 1.07
C GLU A 47 1.21 -3.77 0.45
N MET A 48 1.03 -4.89 1.17
CA MET A 48 0.13 -5.96 0.73
C MET A 48 -1.32 -5.47 0.53
N LEU A 49 -1.73 -4.42 1.26
CA LEU A 49 -3.06 -3.84 1.13
C LEU A 49 -3.27 -3.08 -0.19
N CYS A 50 -2.20 -2.76 -0.94
CA CYS A 50 -2.28 -2.11 -2.24
C CYS A 50 -2.98 -2.96 -3.33
N ILE A 51 -3.34 -4.20 -3.02
CA ILE A 51 -4.22 -5.04 -3.85
C ILE A 51 -5.72 -4.70 -3.69
N LEU A 52 -6.14 -4.10 -2.55
CA LEU A 52 -7.55 -3.82 -2.23
C LEU A 52 -8.26 -2.88 -3.22
N PRO A 53 -7.59 -1.92 -3.88
CA PRO A 53 -8.18 -1.12 -4.94
C PRO A 53 -8.79 -1.93 -6.09
N LEU A 54 -8.42 -3.19 -6.29
CA LEU A 54 -9.09 -4.09 -7.24
C LEU A 54 -10.58 -4.22 -6.93
N PHE A 55 -10.94 -4.25 -5.66
CA PHE A 55 -12.29 -4.44 -5.15
C PHE A 55 -12.97 -3.11 -4.81
N LEU A 56 -12.26 -2.22 -4.12
CA LEU A 56 -12.78 -1.01 -3.49
C LEU A 56 -12.04 0.24 -3.99
N PRO A 57 -12.69 1.16 -4.71
CA PRO A 57 -12.05 2.42 -5.10
C PRO A 57 -11.69 3.31 -3.91
N GLU A 58 -12.44 3.25 -2.81
CA GLU A 58 -12.15 3.94 -1.56
C GLU A 58 -10.89 3.44 -0.83
N ALA A 59 -10.35 2.30 -1.23
CA ALA A 59 -9.04 1.84 -0.75
C ALA A 59 -7.91 2.78 -1.19
N ILE A 60 -8.03 3.46 -2.34
CA ILE A 60 -6.99 4.38 -2.82
C ILE A 60 -6.73 5.50 -1.81
N PRO A 61 -7.72 6.36 -1.45
CA PRO A 61 -7.51 7.37 -0.43
C PRO A 61 -7.20 6.78 0.95
N GLY A 62 -7.77 5.61 1.30
CA GLY A 62 -7.48 4.93 2.57
C GLY A 62 -6.00 4.55 2.72
N LEU A 63 -5.41 3.96 1.69
CA LEU A 63 -3.98 3.59 1.67
C LEU A 63 -3.08 4.83 1.70
N PHE A 64 -3.41 5.86 0.93
CA PHE A 64 -2.64 7.10 0.92
C PHE A 64 -2.61 7.77 2.29
N VAL A 65 -3.77 7.95 2.92
CA VAL A 65 -3.87 8.52 4.27
C VAL A 65 -3.21 7.60 5.30
N GLY A 66 -3.40 6.29 5.19
CA GLY A 66 -2.76 5.30 6.07
C GLY A 66 -1.24 5.37 6.00
N CYS A 67 -0.66 5.52 4.80
CA CYS A 67 0.77 5.67 4.62
C CYS A 67 1.30 6.99 5.23
N ILE A 68 0.61 8.12 5.02
CA ILE A 68 0.95 9.39 5.67
C ILE A 68 0.96 9.24 7.18
N LEU A 69 -0.12 8.72 7.75
CA LEU A 69 -0.26 8.57 9.20
C LEU A 69 0.78 7.62 9.78
N SER A 70 1.02 6.48 9.15
CA SER A 70 2.02 5.52 9.63
C SER A 70 3.43 6.10 9.62
N ASN A 71 3.83 6.80 8.55
CA ASN A 71 5.14 7.44 8.45
C ASN A 71 5.30 8.56 9.50
N LEU A 72 4.26 9.38 9.72
CA LEU A 72 4.29 10.41 10.77
C LEU A 72 4.40 9.79 12.17
N LEU A 73 3.62 8.76 12.46
CA LEU A 73 3.58 8.13 13.78
C LEU A 73 4.83 7.29 14.08
N THR A 74 5.50 6.74 13.07
CA THR A 74 6.77 6.02 13.23
C THR A 74 7.98 6.95 13.26
N GLY A 75 7.79 8.27 13.10
CA GLY A 75 8.87 9.25 13.12
C GLY A 75 9.73 9.23 11.86
N ALA A 76 9.16 8.84 10.73
CA ALA A 76 9.87 8.86 9.45
C ALA A 76 10.24 10.30 9.03
N ALA A 77 11.31 10.43 8.26
CA ALA A 77 11.74 11.74 7.73
C ALA A 77 10.62 12.37 6.88
N PHE A 78 10.53 13.69 6.90
CA PHE A 78 9.51 14.45 6.19
C PHE A 78 9.39 14.06 4.70
N TRP A 79 10.53 13.83 4.04
CA TRP A 79 10.56 13.39 2.65
C TRP A 79 9.99 11.99 2.45
N ASP A 80 10.14 11.09 3.43
CA ASP A 80 9.57 9.75 3.38
C ASP A 80 8.03 9.80 3.55
N VAL A 81 7.54 10.70 4.40
CA VAL A 81 6.09 10.96 4.52
C VAL A 81 5.50 11.36 3.17
N ILE A 82 6.15 12.25 2.42
CA ILE A 82 5.65 12.73 1.13
C ILE A 82 5.83 11.67 0.05
N PHE A 83 7.07 11.29 -0.24
CA PHE A 83 7.40 10.46 -1.38
C PHE A 83 6.99 8.99 -1.19
N GLY A 84 7.06 8.46 0.03
CA GLY A 84 6.54 7.13 0.35
C GLY A 84 5.03 7.05 0.16
N SER A 85 4.29 8.09 0.59
CA SER A 85 2.84 8.13 0.38
C SER A 85 2.46 8.30 -1.09
N VAL A 86 3.23 9.08 -1.85
CA VAL A 86 3.05 9.19 -3.30
C VAL A 86 3.33 7.87 -4.00
N ALA A 87 4.36 7.12 -3.59
CA ALA A 87 4.66 5.79 -4.13
C ALA A 87 3.49 4.82 -3.88
N THR A 88 2.97 4.77 -2.65
CA THR A 88 1.78 3.98 -2.30
C THR A 88 0.55 4.40 -3.11
N LEU A 89 0.34 5.70 -3.32
CA LEU A 89 -0.76 6.21 -4.15
C LEU A 89 -0.65 5.75 -5.61
N ILE A 90 0.55 5.86 -6.20
CA ILE A 90 0.82 5.39 -7.57
C ILE A 90 0.53 3.89 -7.67
N GLY A 91 1.00 3.10 -6.71
CA GLY A 91 0.74 1.67 -6.63
C GLY A 91 -0.76 1.34 -6.55
N ALA A 92 -1.49 2.01 -5.65
CA ALA A 92 -2.93 1.82 -5.46
C ALA A 92 -3.76 2.19 -6.70
N VAL A 93 -3.43 3.31 -7.35
CA VAL A 93 -4.07 3.73 -8.62
C VAL A 93 -3.72 2.73 -9.73
N GLY A 94 -2.46 2.34 -9.86
CA GLY A 94 -2.01 1.34 -10.83
C GLY A 94 -2.74 0.01 -10.67
N ALA A 95 -2.87 -0.49 -9.44
CA ALA A 95 -3.66 -1.69 -9.15
C ALA A 95 -5.11 -1.54 -9.62
N ARG A 96 -5.75 -0.39 -9.33
CA ARG A 96 -7.14 -0.13 -9.77
C ARG A 96 -7.30 -0.10 -11.28
N LEU A 97 -6.35 0.44 -12.01
CA LEU A 97 -6.37 0.45 -13.48
C LEU A 97 -6.29 -0.97 -14.06
N LEU A 98 -5.57 -1.85 -13.38
CA LEU A 98 -5.36 -3.24 -13.78
C LEU A 98 -6.43 -4.21 -13.26
N ARG A 99 -7.53 -3.71 -12.65
CA ARG A 99 -8.58 -4.55 -12.05
C ARG A 99 -9.30 -5.51 -13.02
N ASN A 100 -9.27 -5.20 -14.31
CA ASN A 100 -9.94 -5.99 -15.35
C ASN A 100 -9.05 -7.07 -15.97
N LEU A 101 -7.83 -7.28 -15.44
CA LEU A 101 -6.95 -8.35 -15.91
C LEU A 101 -7.59 -9.73 -15.71
N PRO A 102 -7.30 -10.68 -16.62
CA PRO A 102 -7.66 -12.08 -16.41
C PRO A 102 -7.07 -12.60 -15.09
N GLU A 103 -7.77 -13.54 -14.44
CA GLU A 103 -7.37 -14.06 -13.13
C GLU A 103 -5.92 -14.59 -13.10
N LYS A 104 -5.47 -15.20 -14.19
CA LYS A 104 -4.09 -15.70 -14.33
C LYS A 104 -3.03 -14.60 -14.29
N LEU A 105 -3.40 -13.39 -14.67
CA LEU A 105 -2.50 -12.22 -14.74
C LEU A 105 -2.77 -11.19 -13.64
N ILE A 106 -3.71 -11.45 -12.73
CA ILE A 106 -4.10 -10.46 -11.71
C ILE A 106 -2.95 -10.08 -10.78
N TRP A 107 -1.97 -10.96 -10.59
CA TRP A 107 -0.75 -10.65 -9.84
C TRP A 107 0.04 -9.46 -10.42
N LEU A 108 -0.08 -9.19 -11.73
CA LEU A 108 0.52 -8.01 -12.36
C LEU A 108 -0.03 -6.69 -11.79
N SER A 109 -1.19 -6.71 -11.16
CA SER A 109 -1.75 -5.52 -10.51
C SER A 109 -0.93 -5.03 -9.31
N THR A 110 -0.04 -5.85 -8.76
CA THR A 110 0.87 -5.47 -7.69
C THR A 110 2.17 -4.83 -8.20
N VAL A 111 2.50 -5.02 -9.49
CA VAL A 111 3.72 -4.49 -10.11
C VAL A 111 3.84 -2.96 -10.02
N PRO A 112 2.76 -2.16 -10.19
CA PRO A 112 2.84 -0.71 -10.00
C PRO A 112 3.32 -0.31 -8.60
N THR A 113 2.89 -1.00 -7.55
CA THR A 113 3.35 -0.76 -6.17
C THR A 113 4.84 -1.08 -6.03
N LEU A 114 5.26 -2.24 -6.50
CA LEU A 114 6.67 -2.65 -6.49
C LEU A 114 7.55 -1.62 -7.21
N LEU A 115 7.19 -1.24 -8.43
CA LEU A 115 7.99 -0.30 -9.22
C LEU A 115 8.03 1.10 -8.59
N ALA A 116 6.90 1.61 -8.10
CA ALA A 116 6.85 2.92 -7.48
C ALA A 116 7.75 2.98 -6.24
N ASN A 117 7.66 2.00 -5.35
CA ASN A 117 8.48 1.95 -4.14
C ASN A 117 9.96 1.71 -4.48
N ALA A 118 10.27 0.72 -5.34
CA ALA A 118 11.64 0.40 -5.73
C ALA A 118 12.37 1.56 -6.41
N LEU A 119 11.67 2.47 -7.07
CA LEU A 119 12.29 3.62 -7.73
C LEU A 119 12.28 4.90 -6.86
N ILE A 120 11.25 5.12 -6.06
CA ILE A 120 11.11 6.36 -5.29
C ILE A 120 11.84 6.26 -3.94
N VAL A 121 11.63 5.16 -3.19
CA VAL A 121 12.15 5.03 -1.82
C VAL A 121 13.68 5.07 -1.75
N PRO A 122 14.47 4.46 -2.66
CA PRO A 122 15.92 4.59 -2.65
C PRO A 122 16.43 6.02 -2.71
N GLY A 123 15.76 6.87 -3.50
CA GLY A 123 16.07 8.31 -3.55
C GLY A 123 15.86 8.99 -2.19
N VAL A 124 14.80 8.65 -1.49
CA VAL A 124 14.52 9.15 -0.14
C VAL A 124 15.55 8.64 0.87
N LEU A 125 15.95 7.37 0.79
CA LEU A 125 16.97 6.79 1.68
C LEU A 125 18.32 7.52 1.56
N ILE A 126 18.73 7.86 0.36
CA ILE A 126 19.96 8.62 0.13
C ILE A 126 19.81 10.08 0.59
N LEU A 127 18.75 10.76 0.14
CA LEU A 127 18.60 12.22 0.34
C LEU A 127 18.17 12.60 1.75
N ALA A 128 17.30 11.81 2.38
CA ALA A 128 16.72 12.14 3.68
C ALA A 128 17.44 11.45 4.86
N TYR A 129 17.94 10.24 4.64
CA TYR A 129 18.60 9.45 5.69
C TYR A 129 20.12 9.36 5.51
N GLY A 130 20.67 9.87 4.40
CA GLY A 130 22.11 9.87 4.15
C GLY A 130 22.71 8.46 4.02
N VAL A 131 21.92 7.48 3.56
CA VAL A 131 22.39 6.10 3.39
C VAL A 131 23.51 6.07 2.36
N PRO A 132 24.72 5.54 2.69
CA PRO A 132 25.90 5.61 1.83
C PRO A 132 25.88 4.61 0.67
N ASP A 133 24.87 3.75 0.58
CA ASP A 133 24.76 2.72 -0.43
C ASP A 133 24.43 3.29 -1.81
N SER A 134 24.82 2.55 -2.87
CA SER A 134 24.50 2.97 -4.23
C SER A 134 23.00 2.89 -4.50
N TYR A 135 22.47 3.81 -5.31
CA TYR A 135 21.06 3.85 -5.68
C TYR A 135 20.57 2.50 -6.26
N ILE A 136 21.37 1.88 -7.13
CA ILE A 136 21.02 0.59 -7.76
C ILE A 136 20.91 -0.52 -6.71
N PHE A 137 21.81 -0.55 -5.74
CA PHE A 137 21.77 -1.53 -4.65
C PHE A 137 20.50 -1.35 -3.82
N LEU A 138 20.14 -0.11 -3.48
CA LEU A 138 18.91 0.20 -2.75
C LEU A 138 17.65 -0.14 -3.56
N VAL A 139 17.65 0.07 -4.89
CA VAL A 139 16.55 -0.36 -5.77
C VAL A 139 16.34 -1.87 -5.69
N LEU A 140 17.41 -2.64 -5.68
CA LEU A 140 17.33 -4.11 -5.58
C LEU A 140 16.83 -4.55 -4.21
N THR A 141 17.34 -3.97 -3.13
CA THR A 141 16.98 -4.36 -1.75
C THR A 141 15.56 -3.96 -1.39
N VAL A 142 15.14 -2.73 -1.73
CA VAL A 142 13.75 -2.27 -1.57
C VAL A 142 12.82 -3.09 -2.48
N GLY A 143 13.23 -3.32 -3.73
CA GLY A 143 12.48 -4.14 -4.67
C GLY A 143 12.24 -5.58 -4.18
N LEU A 144 13.23 -6.20 -3.54
CA LEU A 144 13.08 -7.52 -2.92
C LEU A 144 12.07 -7.49 -1.77
N GLY A 145 12.12 -6.48 -0.90
CA GLY A 145 11.12 -6.29 0.16
C GLY A 145 9.70 -6.15 -0.38
N GLU A 146 9.54 -5.32 -1.41
CA GLU A 146 8.26 -5.11 -2.09
C GLU A 146 7.75 -6.37 -2.83
N LEU A 147 8.66 -7.13 -3.45
CA LEU A 147 8.30 -8.41 -4.08
C LEU A 147 7.65 -9.37 -3.08
N VAL A 148 8.17 -9.43 -1.87
CA VAL A 148 7.62 -10.26 -0.79
C VAL A 148 6.33 -9.66 -0.23
N CYS A 149 6.33 -8.38 0.13
CA CYS A 149 5.19 -7.75 0.81
C CYS A 149 4.06 -7.41 -0.16
N ALA A 150 4.33 -6.61 -1.19
CA ALA A 150 3.30 -6.13 -2.10
C ALA A 150 2.88 -7.21 -3.11
N CYS A 151 3.83 -7.92 -3.74
CA CYS A 151 3.49 -8.89 -4.77
C CYS A 151 3.00 -10.21 -4.16
N PHE A 152 3.83 -10.88 -3.38
CA PHE A 152 3.43 -12.17 -2.79
C PHE A 152 2.34 -12.00 -1.74
N GLY A 153 2.55 -11.13 -0.74
CA GLY A 153 1.57 -10.84 0.30
C GLY A 153 0.26 -10.30 -0.25
N GLY A 154 0.32 -9.36 -1.19
CA GLY A 154 -0.84 -8.83 -1.88
C GLY A 154 -1.61 -9.89 -2.68
N TYR A 155 -0.93 -10.78 -3.41
CA TYR A 155 -1.58 -11.88 -4.11
C TYR A 155 -2.24 -12.88 -3.16
N VAL A 156 -1.60 -13.21 -2.05
CA VAL A 156 -2.20 -14.08 -1.00
C VAL A 156 -3.46 -13.41 -0.44
N LEU A 157 -3.40 -12.11 -0.13
CA LEU A 157 -4.55 -11.35 0.33
C LEU A 157 -5.67 -11.33 -0.72
N TYR A 158 -5.36 -11.15 -1.99
CA TYR A 158 -6.33 -11.24 -3.08
C TYR A 158 -7.06 -12.59 -3.09
N ARG A 159 -6.31 -13.69 -2.97
CA ARG A 159 -6.88 -15.05 -2.94
C ARG A 159 -7.80 -15.27 -1.75
N PHE A 160 -7.52 -14.63 -0.63
CA PHE A 160 -8.37 -14.67 0.58
C PHE A 160 -9.61 -13.78 0.44
N VAL A 161 -9.46 -12.55 -0.04
CA VAL A 161 -10.55 -11.57 -0.14
C VAL A 161 -11.54 -11.94 -1.24
N LYS A 162 -11.08 -12.42 -2.40
CA LYS A 162 -11.93 -12.69 -3.56
C LYS A 162 -13.15 -13.57 -3.27
N PRO A 163 -13.04 -14.73 -2.61
CA PRO A 163 -14.21 -15.58 -2.31
C PRO A 163 -15.15 -14.97 -1.26
N HIS A 164 -14.66 -14.04 -0.43
CA HIS A 164 -15.43 -13.44 0.66
C HIS A 164 -15.86 -11.99 0.36
N LYS A 165 -15.64 -11.50 -0.88
CA LYS A 165 -15.90 -10.11 -1.25
C LYS A 165 -17.32 -9.65 -0.92
N ASP A 166 -18.33 -10.49 -1.18
CA ASP A 166 -19.74 -10.16 -0.97
C ASP A 166 -20.10 -10.11 0.53
N ALA A 167 -19.37 -10.83 1.38
CA ALA A 167 -19.52 -10.79 2.83
C ALA A 167 -18.73 -9.62 3.46
N LEU A 168 -17.56 -9.30 2.92
CA LEU A 168 -16.68 -8.25 3.43
C LEU A 168 -17.09 -6.84 2.97
N PHE A 169 -17.66 -6.76 1.77
CA PHE A 169 -17.97 -5.50 1.10
C PHE A 169 -19.48 -5.44 0.79
N PHE A 170 -20.29 -5.32 1.85
CA PHE A 170 -21.74 -5.13 1.73
C PHE A 170 -22.03 -3.90 0.85
N ASP A 171 -22.77 -4.08 -0.23
CA ASP A 171 -23.34 -3.01 -1.03
C ASP A 171 -24.69 -2.55 -0.46
#